data_28c1a5e5c5a95280b60aacd2344200a7
#
_entry.id   28c1a5e5c5a95280b60aacd2344200a7
#
_cell.length_a   1.000
_cell.length_b   1.000
_cell.length_c   1.000
_cell.angle_alpha   90.00
_cell.angle_beta   90.00
_cell.angle_gamma   90.00
#
_symmetry.space_group_name_H-M   'P 1'
#
loop_
_entity.id
_entity.type
_entity.pdbx_description
1 polymer ?
#
loop_
_entity_poly.entity_id
_entity_poly.type
_entity_poly.pdbx_seq_one_letter_code
_entity_poly.pdbx_strand_id
1 'polypeptide(L)'
;MLACATACDRGAIPANADRAAPDFTVSDGENTIHLASYRGKVVLLNLWWSQCPPCIQETPALIQLHHERPDIAILAVSIDEDPGSYRRFLTRFHVDLNTVRDPDQKVAKLYGTDGWPETYIIDRKGYIRRKIVGDPDWSNPEIRTYLNSL
;
A
#
# COMPACT_ATOMS: atom_id res chain seq x y z
N MET A 1 17.16 -22.73 -28.38
CA MET A 1 16.89 -21.34 -27.99
C MET A 1 15.89 -21.38 -26.84
N LEU A 2 16.36 -21.22 -25.58
CA LEU A 2 15.49 -21.09 -24.43
C LEU A 2 15.00 -19.63 -24.37
N ALA A 3 13.71 -19.44 -24.56
CA ALA A 3 13.07 -18.18 -24.28
C ALA A 3 13.12 -17.95 -22.74
N CYS A 4 13.94 -17.00 -22.32
CA CYS A 4 13.93 -16.52 -20.96
C CYS A 4 12.63 -15.71 -20.78
N ALA A 5 11.61 -16.35 -20.22
CA ALA A 5 10.41 -15.65 -19.80
C ALA A 5 10.84 -14.77 -18.63
N THR A 6 11.01 -13.47 -18.89
CA THR A 6 11.07 -12.46 -17.83
C THR A 6 9.75 -12.53 -17.09
N ALA A 7 9.76 -13.19 -15.93
CA ALA A 7 8.66 -13.13 -15.00
C ALA A 7 8.56 -11.68 -14.53
N CYS A 8 7.68 -10.90 -15.18
CA CYS A 8 7.29 -9.61 -14.66
C CYS A 8 6.72 -9.85 -13.26
N ASP A 9 7.29 -9.17 -12.27
CA ASP A 9 6.90 -9.29 -10.88
C ASP A 9 5.45 -8.82 -10.72
N ARG A 10 4.52 -9.74 -10.84
CA ARG A 10 3.07 -9.50 -10.67
C ARG A 10 2.69 -9.43 -9.18
N GLY A 11 3.68 -9.36 -8.31
CA GLY A 11 3.50 -9.51 -6.87
C GLY A 11 3.29 -10.98 -6.48
N ALA A 12 3.80 -11.35 -5.30
CA ALA A 12 3.57 -12.67 -4.74
C ALA A 12 2.08 -12.84 -4.40
N ILE A 13 1.55 -14.04 -4.64
CA ILE A 13 0.24 -14.41 -4.10
C ILE A 13 0.46 -14.72 -2.61
N PRO A 14 -0.03 -13.88 -1.67
CA PRO A 14 0.18 -14.14 -0.26
C PRO A 14 -0.61 -15.37 0.20
N ALA A 15 -0.19 -15.98 1.31
CA ALA A 15 -0.90 -17.11 1.90
C ALA A 15 -2.37 -16.80 2.26
N ASN A 16 -2.70 -15.51 2.41
CA ASN A 16 -4.05 -14.99 2.66
C ASN A 16 -4.75 -14.44 1.40
N ALA A 17 -4.21 -14.70 0.19
CA ALA A 17 -4.89 -14.34 -1.06
C ALA A 17 -6.24 -15.03 -1.16
N ASP A 18 -7.19 -14.34 -1.82
CA ASP A 18 -8.58 -14.77 -1.94
C ASP A 18 -9.31 -14.92 -0.59
N ARG A 19 -8.75 -14.36 0.48
CA ARG A 19 -9.41 -14.22 1.78
C ARG A 19 -9.85 -12.78 2.01
N ALA A 20 -10.89 -12.63 2.83
CA ALA A 20 -11.30 -11.30 3.28
C ALA A 20 -10.11 -10.61 3.97
N ALA A 21 -9.84 -9.37 3.54
CA ALA A 21 -8.84 -8.54 4.20
C ALA A 21 -9.24 -8.32 5.66
N PRO A 22 -8.36 -8.60 6.63
CA PRO A 22 -8.63 -8.31 8.03
C PRO A 22 -8.99 -6.85 8.21
N ASP A 23 -10.16 -6.59 8.81
CA ASP A 23 -10.58 -5.21 9.06
C ASP A 23 -9.77 -4.58 10.18
N PHE A 24 -9.54 -3.27 10.08
CA PHE A 24 -8.84 -2.51 11.10
C PHE A 24 -9.31 -1.07 11.15
N THR A 25 -9.09 -0.47 12.31
CA THR A 25 -9.17 0.98 12.51
C THR A 25 -7.90 1.43 13.21
N VAL A 26 -7.20 2.38 12.61
CA VAL A 26 -6.00 3.01 13.18
C VAL A 26 -6.18 4.52 13.18
N SER A 27 -5.85 5.16 14.30
CA SER A 27 -5.85 6.61 14.46
C SER A 27 -4.55 7.05 15.12
N ASP A 28 -3.97 8.15 14.62
CA ASP A 28 -2.80 8.80 15.22
C ASP A 28 -3.15 10.09 15.97
N GLY A 29 -4.45 10.38 16.10
CA GLY A 29 -4.97 11.60 16.73
C GLY A 29 -5.21 12.74 15.74
N GLU A 30 -4.61 12.70 14.55
CA GLU A 30 -4.81 13.67 13.46
C GLU A 30 -5.64 13.04 12.34
N ASN A 31 -5.34 11.79 12.00
CA ASN A 31 -6.00 11.03 10.94
C ASN A 31 -6.48 9.67 11.47
N THR A 32 -7.50 9.14 10.81
CA THR A 32 -8.04 7.81 11.08
C THR A 32 -8.29 7.08 9.77
N ILE A 33 -7.82 5.85 9.67
CA ILE A 33 -8.15 4.93 8.58
C ILE A 33 -8.97 3.77 9.16
N HIS A 34 -10.17 3.58 8.60
CA HIS A 34 -11.02 2.43 8.85
C HIS A 34 -11.23 1.69 7.53
N LEU A 35 -10.64 0.50 7.38
CA LEU A 35 -10.62 -0.22 6.11
C LEU A 35 -12.02 -0.47 5.54
N ALA A 36 -12.97 -0.87 6.38
CA ALA A 36 -14.33 -1.17 5.94
C ALA A 36 -15.04 0.01 5.25
N SER A 37 -14.62 1.26 5.51
CA SER A 37 -15.16 2.46 4.87
C SER A 37 -14.86 2.54 3.38
N TYR A 38 -13.92 1.73 2.88
CA TYR A 38 -13.49 1.70 1.48
C TYR A 38 -14.08 0.55 0.67
N ARG A 39 -15.07 -0.15 1.20
CA ARG A 39 -15.82 -1.17 0.44
C ARG A 39 -16.40 -0.56 -0.84
N GLY A 40 -16.31 -1.30 -1.95
CA GLY A 40 -16.71 -0.83 -3.27
C GLY A 40 -15.59 -0.15 -4.07
N LYS A 41 -14.44 0.12 -3.44
CA LYS A 41 -13.23 0.61 -4.12
C LYS A 41 -12.15 -0.46 -4.12
N VAL A 42 -11.30 -0.43 -5.14
CA VAL A 42 -10.01 -1.12 -5.07
C VAL A 42 -9.13 -0.36 -4.08
N VAL A 43 -8.49 -1.09 -3.17
CA VAL A 43 -7.63 -0.51 -2.13
C VAL A 43 -6.20 -0.98 -2.33
N LEU A 44 -5.27 -0.06 -2.29
CA LEU A 44 -3.84 -0.31 -2.11
C LEU A 44 -3.50 0.01 -0.66
N LEU A 45 -3.35 -1.01 0.17
CA LEU A 45 -2.89 -0.85 1.56
C LEU A 45 -1.37 -0.94 1.57
N ASN A 46 -0.73 0.22 1.66
CA ASN A 46 0.73 0.36 1.65
C ASN A 46 1.27 0.51 3.07
N LEU A 47 2.19 -0.35 3.46
CA LEU A 47 2.86 -0.32 4.76
C LEU A 47 4.29 0.15 4.56
N TRP A 48 4.69 1.21 5.27
CA TRP A 48 5.90 1.96 5.02
C TRP A 48 6.47 2.64 6.28
N TRP A 49 7.64 3.26 6.16
CA TRP A 49 8.18 4.20 7.15
C TRP A 49 9.14 5.21 6.51
N SER A 50 9.33 6.34 7.17
CA SER A 50 9.97 7.52 6.59
C SER A 50 11.47 7.37 6.30
N GLN A 51 12.16 6.41 6.92
CA GLN A 51 13.60 6.18 6.76
C GLN A 51 13.90 4.93 5.91
N CYS A 52 12.91 4.35 5.30
CA CYS A 52 13.02 3.19 4.42
C CYS A 52 13.40 3.65 3.00
N PRO A 53 14.59 3.34 2.47
CA PRO A 53 15.01 3.84 1.16
C PRO A 53 14.06 3.47 0.01
N PRO A 54 13.61 2.21 -0.16
CA PRO A 54 12.64 1.89 -1.22
C PRO A 54 11.27 2.53 -0.99
N CYS A 55 10.84 2.79 0.26
CA CYS A 55 9.61 3.54 0.54
C CYS A 55 9.73 4.99 0.04
N ILE A 56 10.89 5.61 0.24
CA ILE A 56 11.19 6.97 -0.25
C ILE A 56 11.11 7.00 -1.79
N GLN A 57 11.65 5.98 -2.46
CA GLN A 57 11.65 5.87 -3.92
C GLN A 57 10.23 5.66 -4.48
N GLU A 58 9.40 4.87 -3.80
CA GLU A 58 8.03 4.56 -4.21
C GLU A 58 7.07 5.74 -4.09
N THR A 59 7.26 6.59 -3.10
CA THR A 59 6.29 7.63 -2.70
C THR A 59 5.82 8.52 -3.85
N PRO A 60 6.70 9.08 -4.73
CA PRO A 60 6.25 9.91 -5.85
C PRO A 60 5.33 9.18 -6.82
N ALA A 61 5.59 7.90 -7.08
CA ALA A 61 4.78 7.09 -7.99
C ALA A 61 3.41 6.75 -7.39
N LEU A 62 3.33 6.52 -6.07
CA LEU A 62 2.05 6.35 -5.37
C LEU A 62 1.21 7.63 -5.38
N ILE A 63 1.83 8.79 -5.17
CA ILE A 63 1.15 10.09 -5.25
C ILE A 63 0.62 10.33 -6.68
N GLN A 64 1.43 10.05 -7.70
CA GLN A 64 1.00 10.17 -9.09
C GLN A 64 -0.19 9.23 -9.37
N LEU A 65 -0.12 7.96 -8.94
CA LEU A 65 -1.21 7.01 -9.09
C LEU A 65 -2.49 7.51 -8.42
N HIS A 66 -2.38 8.08 -7.23
CA HIS A 66 -3.51 8.66 -6.50
C HIS A 66 -4.22 9.75 -7.31
N HIS A 67 -3.46 10.65 -7.94
CA HIS A 67 -4.02 11.73 -8.74
C HIS A 67 -4.63 11.22 -10.06
N GLU A 68 -4.01 10.23 -10.69
CA GLU A 68 -4.50 9.66 -11.95
C GLU A 68 -5.70 8.73 -11.76
N ARG A 69 -5.81 8.09 -10.59
CA ARG A 69 -6.82 7.06 -10.30
C ARG A 69 -7.56 7.34 -8.97
N PRO A 70 -8.41 8.39 -8.94
CA PRO A 70 -9.18 8.74 -7.75
C PRO A 70 -10.24 7.67 -7.39
N ASP A 71 -10.50 6.73 -8.28
CA ASP A 71 -11.35 5.55 -8.07
C ASP A 71 -10.68 4.47 -7.21
N ILE A 72 -9.34 4.51 -7.07
CA ILE A 72 -8.55 3.61 -6.22
C ILE A 72 -8.24 4.32 -4.90
N ALA A 73 -8.47 3.66 -3.78
CA ALA A 73 -8.09 4.16 -2.47
C ALA A 73 -6.67 3.71 -2.12
N ILE A 74 -5.74 4.65 -1.97
CA ILE A 74 -4.40 4.36 -1.46
C ILE A 74 -4.39 4.71 0.03
N LEU A 75 -4.21 3.69 0.87
CA LEU A 75 -4.17 3.79 2.32
C LEU A 75 -2.73 3.52 2.77
N ALA A 76 -2.02 4.57 3.17
CA ALA A 76 -0.61 4.49 3.54
C ALA A 76 -0.46 4.48 5.06
N VAL A 77 -0.16 3.32 5.63
CA VAL A 77 0.02 3.14 7.08
C VAL A 77 1.50 3.12 7.41
N SER A 78 1.94 4.14 8.14
CA SER A 78 3.34 4.28 8.56
C SER A 78 3.58 3.62 9.91
N ILE A 79 4.71 2.93 10.04
CA ILE A 79 5.18 2.39 11.31
C ILE A 79 6.15 3.31 12.05
N ASP A 80 6.32 4.56 11.63
CA ASP A 80 7.21 5.51 12.30
C ASP A 80 6.87 5.64 13.79
N GLU A 81 7.85 5.41 14.65
CA GLU A 81 7.70 5.63 16.08
C GLU A 81 7.76 7.12 16.44
N ASP A 82 8.65 7.87 15.75
CA ASP A 82 8.78 9.31 15.93
C ASP A 82 7.80 10.10 15.06
N PRO A 83 6.82 10.79 15.66
CA PRO A 83 5.87 11.60 14.90
C PRO A 83 6.53 12.75 14.13
N GLY A 84 7.68 13.24 14.59
CA GLY A 84 8.43 14.29 13.92
C GLY A 84 9.02 13.81 12.59
N SER A 85 9.61 12.63 12.54
CA SER A 85 10.13 12.02 11.31
C SER A 85 9.02 11.77 10.29
N TYR A 86 7.90 11.24 10.75
CA TYR A 86 6.70 11.04 9.93
C TYR A 86 6.22 12.36 9.29
N ARG A 87 6.01 13.41 10.09
CA ARG A 87 5.53 14.71 9.59
C ARG A 87 6.52 15.36 8.63
N ARG A 88 7.83 15.31 8.92
CA ARG A 88 8.86 15.84 8.02
C ARG A 88 8.83 15.15 6.66
N PHE A 89 8.61 13.84 6.64
CA PHE A 89 8.45 13.08 5.40
C PHE A 89 7.22 13.56 4.60
N LEU A 90 6.04 13.64 5.24
CA LEU A 90 4.82 14.09 4.58
C LEU A 90 5.00 15.48 3.96
N THR A 91 5.62 16.39 4.68
CA THR A 91 5.89 17.76 4.20
C THR A 91 6.89 17.76 3.04
N ARG A 92 8.00 17.04 3.18
CA ARG A 92 9.07 16.99 2.18
C ARG A 92 8.58 16.47 0.82
N PHE A 93 7.75 15.46 0.82
CA PHE A 93 7.25 14.81 -0.40
C PHE A 93 5.85 15.29 -0.82
N HIS A 94 5.29 16.29 -0.12
CA HIS A 94 3.94 16.78 -0.37
C HIS A 94 2.90 15.64 -0.42
N VAL A 95 2.97 14.73 0.55
CA VAL A 95 2.11 13.55 0.60
C VAL A 95 0.68 13.97 0.89
N ASP A 96 -0.21 13.71 -0.05
CA ASP A 96 -1.66 13.96 0.04
C ASP A 96 -2.49 12.66 0.00
N LEU A 97 -1.83 11.54 0.24
CA LEU A 97 -2.49 10.24 0.38
C LEU A 97 -3.27 10.16 1.70
N ASN A 98 -4.23 9.22 1.76
CA ASN A 98 -4.80 8.83 3.05
C ASN A 98 -3.73 8.12 3.87
N THR A 99 -3.15 8.80 4.83
CA THR A 99 -2.05 8.28 5.64
C THR A 99 -2.34 8.40 7.13
N VAL A 100 -1.81 7.44 7.90
CA VAL A 100 -1.90 7.40 9.35
C VAL A 100 -0.64 6.76 9.91
N ARG A 101 -0.25 7.15 11.12
CA ARG A 101 0.88 6.56 11.84
C ARG A 101 0.39 5.46 12.79
N ASP A 102 1.00 4.28 12.70
CA ASP A 102 0.74 3.09 13.51
C ASP A 102 2.05 2.61 14.19
N PRO A 103 2.53 3.34 15.21
CA PRO A 103 3.84 3.05 15.84
C PRO A 103 3.87 1.68 16.53
N ASP A 104 2.73 1.16 16.94
CA ASP A 104 2.62 -0.18 17.54
C ASP A 104 2.62 -1.31 16.50
N GLN A 105 2.65 -0.95 15.20
CA GLN A 105 2.63 -1.90 14.06
C GLN A 105 1.45 -2.87 14.11
N LYS A 106 0.28 -2.41 14.54
CA LYS A 106 -0.92 -3.25 14.67
C LYS A 106 -1.36 -3.81 13.34
N VAL A 107 -1.39 -2.95 12.30
CA VAL A 107 -1.79 -3.36 10.94
C VAL A 107 -0.74 -4.29 10.34
N ALA A 108 0.56 -3.99 10.47
CA ALA A 108 1.63 -4.85 9.99
C ALA A 108 1.53 -6.26 10.59
N LYS A 109 1.36 -6.37 11.89
CA LYS A 109 1.18 -7.65 12.60
C LYS A 109 -0.07 -8.40 12.14
N LEU A 110 -1.17 -7.67 11.94
CA LEU A 110 -2.46 -8.23 11.50
C LEU A 110 -2.36 -8.85 10.09
N TYR A 111 -1.57 -8.22 9.20
CA TYR A 111 -1.37 -8.66 7.82
C TYR A 111 -0.17 -9.60 7.63
N GLY A 112 0.64 -9.80 8.68
CA GLY A 112 1.86 -10.60 8.60
C GLY A 112 2.96 -9.94 7.77
N THR A 113 3.04 -8.59 7.83
CA THR A 113 4.08 -7.81 7.18
C THR A 113 5.33 -7.79 8.05
N ASP A 114 6.47 -8.11 7.45
CA ASP A 114 7.79 -8.14 8.09
C ASP A 114 8.88 -7.40 7.30
N GLY A 115 8.52 -6.77 6.18
CA GLY A 115 9.40 -5.99 5.33
C GLY A 115 8.70 -4.74 4.79
N TRP A 116 9.50 -3.74 4.36
CA TRP A 116 8.97 -2.44 3.93
C TRP A 116 9.61 -2.00 2.61
N PRO A 117 8.85 -1.40 1.68
CA PRO A 117 7.38 -1.32 1.71
C PRO A 117 6.73 -2.65 1.31
N GLU A 118 5.53 -2.88 1.81
CA GLU A 118 4.63 -3.93 1.33
C GLU A 118 3.28 -3.31 1.00
N THR A 119 2.73 -3.70 -0.15
CA THR A 119 1.41 -3.23 -0.58
C THR A 119 0.47 -4.39 -0.83
N TYR A 120 -0.66 -4.40 -0.12
CA TYR A 120 -1.74 -5.35 -0.34
C TYR A 120 -2.76 -4.75 -1.29
N ILE A 121 -3.05 -5.47 -2.38
CA ILE A 121 -4.11 -5.10 -3.32
C ILE A 121 -5.39 -5.80 -2.88
N ILE A 122 -6.39 -5.00 -2.54
CA ILE A 122 -7.68 -5.47 -2.04
C ILE A 122 -8.75 -5.07 -3.06
N ASP A 123 -9.59 -6.01 -3.45
CA ASP A 123 -10.65 -5.76 -4.42
C ASP A 123 -11.87 -5.01 -3.81
N ARG A 124 -12.84 -4.64 -4.66
CA ARG A 124 -14.05 -3.93 -4.25
C ARG A 124 -14.90 -4.68 -3.23
N LYS A 125 -14.79 -6.02 -3.19
CA LYS A 125 -15.49 -6.89 -2.22
C LYS A 125 -14.72 -7.01 -0.91
N GLY A 126 -13.48 -6.48 -0.85
CA GLY A 126 -12.63 -6.51 0.33
C GLY A 126 -11.80 -7.78 0.48
N TYR A 127 -11.50 -8.46 -0.61
CA TYR A 127 -10.61 -9.63 -0.61
C TYR A 127 -9.20 -9.24 -1.02
N ILE A 128 -8.19 -9.76 -0.31
CA ILE A 128 -6.80 -9.61 -0.71
C ILE A 128 -6.58 -10.41 -1.99
N ARG A 129 -6.09 -9.75 -3.04
CA ARG A 129 -5.81 -10.38 -4.34
C ARG A 129 -4.33 -10.55 -4.59
N ARG A 130 -3.51 -9.60 -4.13
CA ARG A 130 -2.04 -9.66 -4.28
C ARG A 130 -1.36 -8.96 -3.13
N LYS A 131 -0.10 -9.33 -2.92
CA LYS A 131 0.88 -8.65 -2.09
C LYS A 131 2.07 -8.29 -2.97
N ILE A 132 2.45 -7.03 -2.99
CA ILE A 132 3.65 -6.55 -3.66
C ILE A 132 4.67 -6.17 -2.60
N VAL A 133 5.88 -6.70 -2.74
CA VAL A 133 7.02 -6.41 -1.86
C VAL A 133 7.98 -5.48 -2.59
N GLY A 134 8.42 -4.42 -1.91
CA GLY A 134 9.31 -3.42 -2.50
C GLY A 134 8.57 -2.32 -3.26
N ASP A 135 9.32 -1.57 -4.05
CA ASP A 135 8.89 -0.41 -4.82
C ASP A 135 8.64 -0.78 -6.30
N PRO A 136 7.44 -1.23 -6.65
CA PRO A 136 7.12 -1.57 -8.03
C PRO A 136 6.98 -0.30 -8.88
N ASP A 137 7.12 -0.45 -10.18
CA ASP A 137 6.72 0.59 -11.13
C ASP A 137 5.19 0.67 -11.23
N TRP A 138 4.58 1.55 -10.46
CA TRP A 138 3.13 1.78 -10.46
C TRP A 138 2.60 2.33 -11.80
N SER A 139 3.48 2.76 -12.72
CA SER A 139 3.11 3.15 -14.09
C SER A 139 3.06 1.96 -15.05
N ASN A 140 3.56 0.79 -14.65
CA ASN A 140 3.61 -0.40 -15.48
C ASN A 140 2.21 -0.78 -16.02
N PRO A 141 2.04 -0.91 -17.34
CA PRO A 141 0.75 -1.22 -17.96
C PRO A 141 0.13 -2.53 -17.47
N GLU A 142 0.92 -3.54 -17.11
CA GLU A 142 0.40 -4.81 -16.59
C GLU A 142 -0.23 -4.62 -15.21
N ILE A 143 0.42 -3.85 -14.32
CA ILE A 143 -0.14 -3.51 -13.00
C ILE A 143 -1.43 -2.71 -13.20
N ARG A 144 -1.42 -1.71 -14.08
CA ARG A 144 -2.61 -0.88 -14.37
C ARG A 144 -3.77 -1.72 -14.91
N THR A 145 -3.50 -2.62 -15.86
CA THR A 145 -4.50 -3.54 -16.40
C THR A 145 -5.04 -4.46 -15.32
N TYR A 146 -4.17 -4.97 -14.45
CA TYR A 146 -4.61 -5.79 -13.33
C TYR A 146 -5.53 -5.03 -12.37
N LEU A 147 -5.17 -3.81 -11.99
CA LEU A 147 -6.02 -2.98 -11.12
C LEU A 147 -7.39 -2.68 -11.76
N ASN A 148 -7.44 -2.55 -13.09
CA ASN A 148 -8.70 -2.35 -13.81
C ASN A 148 -9.62 -3.59 -13.79
N SER A 149 -9.06 -4.77 -13.57
CA SER A 149 -9.79 -6.04 -13.55
C SER A 149 -10.47 -6.38 -12.22
N LEU A 150 -10.26 -5.57 -11.15
CA LEU A 150 -10.70 -5.85 -9.79
C LEU A 150 -12.04 -5.21 -9.39
#